data_f0d88e6af6db5f0db9ed937cd2d6fb19
#
_entry.id   f0d88e6af6db5f0db9ed937cd2d6fb19
#
_cell.length_a   1.000
_cell.length_b   1.000
_cell.length_c   1.000
_cell.angle_alpha   90.00
_cell.angle_beta   90.00
_cell.angle_gamma   90.00
#
_symmetry.space_group_name_H-M   'P 1'
#
loop_
_entity.id
_entity.type
_entity.pdbx_description
1 polymer ?
#
loop_
_entity_poly.entity_id
_entity_poly.type
_entity_poly.pdbx_seq_one_letter_code
_entity_poly.pdbx_strand_id
1 'polypeptide(L)'
;MLELYHNTMSSCAQKVRVALAEKGLEWKSHHLNLRIGDQQNPEYLELNPKGVFPTLIHGDLVIRESNVILEYLDDAFPDPPL
;
A
#
# COMPACT_ATOMS: atom_id res chain seq x y z
N MET A 1 -0.26 9.17 9.76
CA MET A 1 0.32 9.29 8.41
C MET A 1 0.13 8.00 7.62
N LEU A 2 -0.16 8.12 6.35
CA LEU A 2 -0.28 6.98 5.45
C LEU A 2 1.10 6.55 4.98
N GLU A 3 1.35 5.24 4.99
CA GLU A 3 2.57 4.65 4.47
C GLU A 3 2.19 3.50 3.54
N LEU A 4 2.85 3.40 2.41
CA LEU A 4 2.58 2.35 1.43
C LEU A 4 3.84 1.62 1.05
N TYR A 5 3.84 0.30 1.22
CA TYR A 5 4.85 -0.61 0.69
C TYR A 5 4.42 -1.03 -0.71
N HIS A 6 5.24 -0.73 -1.71
CA HIS A 6 4.86 -0.90 -3.10
C HIS A 6 6.06 -1.18 -4.00
N ASN A 7 5.77 -1.48 -5.26
CA ASN A 7 6.78 -1.62 -6.30
C ASN A 7 6.19 -1.09 -7.62
N THR A 8 7.02 -0.45 -8.44
CA THR A 8 6.57 0.14 -9.71
C THR A 8 6.10 -0.89 -10.73
N MET A 9 6.56 -2.14 -10.60
CA MET A 9 6.17 -3.22 -11.52
C MET A 9 4.85 -3.89 -11.12
N SER A 10 4.32 -3.61 -9.94
CA SER A 10 3.09 -4.22 -9.46
C SER A 10 1.86 -3.46 -9.93
N SER A 11 0.97 -4.11 -10.68
CA SER A 11 -0.30 -3.50 -11.09
C SER A 11 -1.24 -3.28 -9.89
N CYS A 12 -1.20 -4.17 -8.91
CA CYS A 12 -2.01 -4.02 -7.68
C CYS A 12 -1.57 -2.80 -6.88
N ALA A 13 -0.27 -2.58 -6.74
CA ALA A 13 0.26 -1.41 -6.06
C ALA A 13 -0.04 -0.13 -6.85
N GLN A 14 -0.03 -0.20 -8.18
CA GLN A 14 -0.36 0.93 -9.04
C GLN A 14 -1.78 1.43 -8.79
N LYS A 15 -2.74 0.53 -8.63
CA LYS A 15 -4.13 0.90 -8.29
C LYS A 15 -4.18 1.75 -7.03
N VAL A 16 -3.44 1.36 -6.00
CA VAL A 16 -3.42 2.08 -4.73
C VAL A 16 -2.75 3.45 -4.90
N ARG A 17 -1.63 3.52 -5.64
CA ARG A 17 -0.97 4.80 -5.90
C ARG A 17 -1.89 5.77 -6.63
N VAL A 18 -2.63 5.26 -7.63
CA VAL A 18 -3.60 6.08 -8.37
C VAL A 18 -4.69 6.59 -7.44
N ALA A 19 -5.23 5.74 -6.57
CA ALA A 19 -6.26 6.12 -5.61
C ALA A 19 -5.76 7.20 -4.65
N LEU A 20 -4.54 7.08 -4.14
CA LEU A 20 -3.94 8.08 -3.27
C LEU A 20 -3.79 9.43 -3.99
N ALA A 21 -3.36 9.40 -5.25
CA ALA A 21 -3.22 10.61 -6.07
C ALA A 21 -4.58 11.25 -6.36
N GLU A 22 -5.58 10.45 -6.70
CA GLU A 22 -6.94 10.93 -7.00
C GLU A 22 -7.57 11.64 -5.78
N LYS A 23 -7.28 11.15 -4.58
CA LYS A 23 -7.78 11.74 -3.35
C LYS A 23 -6.90 12.88 -2.81
N GLY A 24 -5.77 13.15 -3.47
CA GLY A 24 -4.85 14.19 -3.05
C GLY A 24 -4.20 13.93 -1.69
N LEU A 25 -4.01 12.66 -1.34
CA LEU A 25 -3.46 12.28 -0.04
C LEU A 25 -1.94 12.21 -0.10
N GLU A 26 -1.30 12.69 0.97
CA GLU A 26 0.14 12.53 1.15
C GLU A 26 0.42 11.18 1.81
N TRP A 27 1.51 10.55 1.39
CA TRP A 27 1.89 9.25 1.94
C TRP A 27 3.39 9.04 1.86
N LYS A 28 3.91 8.22 2.78
CA LYS A 28 5.31 7.85 2.81
C LYS A 28 5.51 6.61 1.95
N SER A 29 6.44 6.68 1.01
CA SER A 29 6.73 5.59 0.09
C SER A 29 7.79 4.65 0.67
N HIS A 30 7.48 3.34 0.65
CA HIS A 30 8.44 2.28 0.93
C HIS A 30 8.54 1.40 -0.31
N HIS A 31 9.43 1.76 -1.23
CA HIS A 31 9.60 1.03 -2.47
C HIS A 31 10.40 -0.26 -2.23
N LEU A 32 9.82 -1.40 -2.65
CA LEU A 32 10.46 -2.71 -2.51
C LEU A 32 11.14 -3.10 -3.82
N ASN A 33 12.37 -3.59 -3.74
CA ASN A 33 13.13 -4.04 -4.91
C ASN A 33 13.00 -5.56 -5.05
N LEU A 34 12.23 -5.99 -6.05
CA LEU A 34 11.99 -7.41 -6.31
C LEU A 34 13.25 -8.17 -6.69
N ARG A 35 14.20 -7.50 -7.34
CA ARG A 35 15.43 -8.15 -7.83
C ARG A 35 16.32 -8.65 -6.70
N ILE A 36 16.31 -7.95 -5.57
CA ILE A 36 17.11 -8.32 -4.40
C ILE A 36 16.26 -9.00 -3.32
N GLY A 37 14.99 -9.29 -3.61
CA GLY A 37 14.12 -10.03 -2.72
C GLY A 37 13.62 -9.25 -1.52
N ASP A 38 13.44 -7.93 -1.63
CA ASP A 38 12.93 -7.10 -0.53
C ASP A 38 11.59 -7.61 0.02
N GLN A 39 10.74 -8.21 -0.84
CA GLN A 39 9.46 -8.78 -0.42
C GLN A 39 9.63 -9.96 0.53
N GLN A 40 10.81 -10.57 0.59
CA GLN A 40 11.14 -11.66 1.50
C GLN A 40 11.92 -11.20 2.74
N ASN A 41 12.17 -9.89 2.87
CA ASN A 41 12.85 -9.32 4.02
C ASN A 41 12.05 -9.63 5.29
N PRO A 42 12.69 -10.14 6.36
CA PRO A 42 11.97 -10.49 7.59
C PRO A 42 11.13 -9.35 8.18
N GLU A 43 11.59 -8.11 8.10
CA GLU A 43 10.83 -6.96 8.58
C GLU A 43 9.53 -6.78 7.79
N TYR A 44 9.59 -6.96 6.47
CA TYR A 44 8.39 -6.87 5.64
C TYR A 44 7.47 -8.06 5.88
N LEU A 45 8.01 -9.26 6.06
CA LEU A 45 7.22 -10.46 6.32
C LEU A 45 6.44 -10.38 7.64
N GLU A 46 6.94 -9.61 8.61
CA GLU A 46 6.16 -9.33 9.83
C GLU A 46 4.90 -8.52 9.50
N LEU A 47 4.99 -7.58 8.55
CA LEU A 47 3.84 -6.79 8.12
C LEU A 47 2.92 -7.58 7.21
N ASN A 48 3.49 -8.39 6.32
CA ASN A 48 2.73 -9.19 5.37
C ASN A 48 3.39 -10.56 5.20
N PRO A 49 2.92 -11.58 5.93
CA PRO A 49 3.53 -12.92 5.91
C PRO A 49 3.58 -13.58 4.53
N LYS A 50 2.70 -13.17 3.61
CA LYS A 50 2.71 -13.70 2.25
C LYS A 50 3.84 -13.15 1.40
N GLY A 51 4.52 -12.09 1.86
CA GLY A 51 5.61 -11.46 1.13
C GLY A 51 5.17 -10.80 -0.18
N VAL A 52 3.91 -10.36 -0.25
CA VAL A 52 3.36 -9.68 -1.43
C VAL A 52 3.06 -8.22 -1.09
N PHE A 53 2.68 -7.43 -2.06
CA PHE A 53 2.31 -6.02 -1.88
C PHE A 53 1.12 -5.71 -2.80
N PRO A 54 0.42 -4.59 -2.57
CA PRO A 54 0.74 -3.50 -1.65
C PRO A 54 0.37 -3.81 -0.20
N THR A 55 1.00 -3.10 0.72
CA THR A 55 0.61 -3.05 2.13
C THR A 55 0.50 -1.59 2.52
N LEU A 56 -0.66 -1.20 3.05
CA LEU A 56 -0.91 0.16 3.53
C LEU A 56 -0.89 0.18 5.04
N ILE A 57 -0.20 1.18 5.59
CA ILE A 57 -0.19 1.42 7.03
C ILE A 57 -0.81 2.80 7.28
N HIS A 58 -1.77 2.85 8.19
CA HIS A 58 -2.35 4.10 8.64
C HIS A 58 -2.43 4.09 10.17
N GLY A 59 -1.44 4.71 10.81
CA GLY A 59 -1.29 4.62 12.26
C GLY A 59 -1.01 3.18 12.67
N ASP A 60 -1.91 2.59 13.45
CA ASP A 60 -1.79 1.22 13.91
C ASP A 60 -2.43 0.19 12.98
N LEU A 61 -3.14 0.66 11.94
CA LEU A 61 -3.81 -0.23 10.99
C LEU A 61 -2.84 -0.69 9.91
N VAL A 62 -2.89 -2.00 9.60
CA VAL A 62 -2.12 -2.61 8.52
C VAL A 62 -3.10 -3.31 7.58
N ILE A 63 -3.14 -2.89 6.33
CA ILE A 63 -4.09 -3.40 5.33
C ILE A 63 -3.32 -3.98 4.16
N ARG A 64 -3.57 -5.25 3.82
CA ARG A 64 -2.70 -6.05 2.94
C ARG A 64 -3.24 -6.36 1.56
N GLU A 65 -4.53 -6.14 1.31
CA GLU A 65 -5.15 -6.47 0.03
C GLU A 65 -5.47 -5.18 -0.73
N SER A 66 -5.11 -5.10 -2.02
CA SER A 66 -5.32 -3.87 -2.79
C SER A 66 -6.79 -3.45 -2.82
N ASN A 67 -7.72 -4.39 -3.00
CA ASN A 67 -9.13 -4.06 -3.02
C ASN A 67 -9.62 -3.57 -1.66
N VAL A 68 -9.14 -4.17 -0.57
CA VAL A 68 -9.48 -3.75 0.80
C VAL A 68 -8.87 -2.38 1.08
N ILE A 69 -7.65 -2.12 0.60
CA ILE A 69 -7.02 -0.81 0.72
C ILE A 69 -7.88 0.25 0.03
N LEU A 70 -8.37 -0.03 -1.19
CA LEU A 70 -9.21 0.91 -1.93
C LEU A 70 -10.51 1.20 -1.17
N GLU A 71 -11.16 0.18 -0.62
CA GLU A 71 -12.35 0.35 0.21
C GLU A 71 -12.05 1.19 1.45
N TYR A 72 -10.94 0.89 2.12
CA TYR A 72 -10.53 1.64 3.29
C TYR A 72 -10.30 3.12 2.98
N LEU A 73 -9.59 3.43 1.90
CA LEU A 73 -9.33 4.81 1.50
C LEU A 73 -10.62 5.54 1.18
N ASP A 74 -11.57 4.87 0.54
CA ASP A 74 -12.85 5.49 0.20
C ASP A 74 -13.69 5.76 1.45
N ASP A 75 -13.65 4.87 2.43
CA ASP A 75 -14.35 5.03 3.69
C ASP A 75 -13.72 6.08 4.60
N ALA A 76 -12.40 6.06 4.73
CA ALA A 76 -11.66 6.97 5.62
C ALA A 76 -11.52 8.38 5.03
N PHE A 77 -11.47 8.48 3.71
CA PHE A 77 -11.29 9.74 2.98
C PHE A 77 -12.32 9.82 1.85
N PRO A 78 -13.59 10.06 2.17
CA PRO A 78 -14.68 9.92 1.20
C PRO A 78 -14.69 10.95 0.07
N ASP A 79 -13.99 12.06 0.19
CA ASP A 79 -13.96 13.11 -0.82
C ASP A 79 -12.56 13.25 -1.42
N PRO A 80 -12.41 13.17 -2.75
CA PRO A 80 -13.43 12.71 -3.71
C PRO A 80 -13.61 11.20 -3.68
N PRO A 81 -14.80 10.68 -4.04
CA PRO A 81 -15.03 9.24 -4.10
C PRO A 81 -14.23 8.61 -5.25
N LEU A 82 -13.90 7.35 -5.07
CA LEU A 82 -13.20 6.57 -6.11
C LEU A 82 -14.17 6.06 -7.17
#